data_96577ad181482efb344483f49448f02c
#
_entry.id   96577ad181482efb344483f49448f02c
#
_cell.length_a   1.000
_cell.length_b   1.000
_cell.length_c   1.000
_cell.angle_alpha   90.00
_cell.angle_beta   90.00
_cell.angle_gamma   90.00
#
_symmetry.space_group_name_H-M   'P 1'
#
loop_
_entity.id
_entity.type
_entity.pdbx_description
1 polymer ?
#
loop_
_entity_poly.entity_id
_entity_poly.type
_entity_poly.pdbx_seq_one_letter_code
_entity_poly.pdbx_strand_id
1 'polypeptide(L)'
;VFCNTKKLAEEVALVLRNLGFNSLALHGDMEQKDRNKILVKFANKSLSILVATDVAARGLDIDSLDLVVNYHLSRDPEVHTHRIGRTGRAGNTGLACSLFHESEEYKIEILEKTLSQPIKRTLIDSVEKDFTPAQPDMTTLQIEGGKKQKIRPGDILGALTREDGIEAREVGKINISETSTFVAIKRHSLKKALEVLNNGKIKGKNFRARKI
;
A
#
# COMPACT_ATOMS: atom_id res chain seq x y z
N VAL A 1 -3.97 -4.48 -6.60
CA VAL A 1 -4.54 -4.77 -7.93
C VAL A 1 -3.41 -4.99 -8.91
N PHE A 2 -3.43 -6.11 -9.65
CA PHE A 2 -2.42 -6.43 -10.66
C PHE A 2 -2.93 -6.11 -12.06
N CYS A 3 -2.14 -5.35 -12.83
CA CYS A 3 -2.40 -5.00 -14.22
C CYS A 3 -1.23 -5.47 -15.11
N ASN A 4 -1.54 -5.88 -16.36
CA ASN A 4 -0.52 -6.41 -17.27
C ASN A 4 0.37 -5.31 -17.89
N THR A 5 -0.09 -4.04 -17.92
CA THR A 5 0.67 -2.92 -18.52
C THR A 5 0.73 -1.72 -17.58
N LYS A 6 1.77 -0.90 -17.75
CA LYS A 6 1.99 0.36 -17.00
C LYS A 6 0.84 1.33 -17.22
N LYS A 7 0.47 1.56 -18.48
CA LYS A 7 -0.63 2.46 -18.87
C LYS A 7 -1.93 2.08 -18.17
N LEU A 8 -2.28 0.79 -18.21
CA LEU A 8 -3.48 0.33 -17.53
C LEU A 8 -3.41 0.48 -16.00
N ALA A 9 -2.24 0.26 -15.41
CA ALA A 9 -2.08 0.47 -13.97
C ALA A 9 -2.35 1.93 -13.56
N GLU A 10 -1.90 2.89 -14.37
CA GLU A 10 -2.19 4.32 -14.18
C GLU A 10 -3.68 4.64 -14.38
N GLU A 11 -4.29 4.12 -15.45
CA GLU A 11 -5.70 4.31 -15.76
C GLU A 11 -6.60 3.76 -14.64
N VAL A 12 -6.38 2.52 -14.20
CA VAL A 12 -7.16 1.90 -13.11
C VAL A 12 -6.97 2.67 -11.80
N ALA A 13 -5.74 3.07 -11.46
CA ALA A 13 -5.51 3.87 -10.28
C ALA A 13 -6.20 5.24 -10.36
N LEU A 14 -6.27 5.85 -11.55
CA LEU A 14 -6.97 7.12 -11.76
C LEU A 14 -8.49 6.95 -11.59
N VAL A 15 -9.07 5.92 -12.21
CA VAL A 15 -10.51 5.62 -12.09
C VAL A 15 -10.89 5.39 -10.63
N LEU A 16 -10.12 4.59 -9.90
CA LEU A 16 -10.36 4.35 -8.48
C LEU A 16 -10.28 5.64 -7.64
N ARG A 17 -9.34 6.54 -7.94
CA ARG A 17 -9.28 7.86 -7.27
C ARG A 17 -10.49 8.72 -7.57
N ASN A 18 -10.95 8.75 -8.82
CA ASN A 18 -12.15 9.51 -9.21
C ASN A 18 -13.42 8.98 -8.53
N LEU A 19 -13.43 7.69 -8.19
CA LEU A 19 -14.47 7.04 -7.38
C LEU A 19 -14.30 7.27 -5.88
N GLY A 20 -13.28 8.03 -5.45
CA GLY A 20 -13.03 8.38 -4.05
C GLY A 20 -12.12 7.42 -3.28
N PHE A 21 -11.60 6.35 -3.90
CA PHE A 21 -10.64 5.46 -3.25
C PHE A 21 -9.24 6.08 -3.16
N ASN A 22 -8.53 5.76 -2.09
CA ASN A 22 -7.13 6.12 -1.96
C ASN A 22 -6.25 5.09 -2.69
N SER A 23 -5.92 5.36 -3.95
CA SER A 23 -5.18 4.45 -4.84
C SER A 23 -3.99 5.14 -5.52
N LEU A 24 -2.91 4.40 -5.77
CA LEU A 24 -1.76 4.84 -6.55
C LEU A 24 -1.26 3.70 -7.44
N ALA A 25 -0.74 4.07 -8.63
CA ALA A 25 -0.06 3.14 -9.52
C ALA A 25 1.40 2.93 -9.10
N LEU A 26 1.93 1.72 -9.39
CA LEU A 26 3.35 1.37 -9.23
C LEU A 26 3.83 0.59 -10.44
N HIS A 27 4.79 1.16 -11.19
CA HIS A 27 5.34 0.54 -12.39
C HIS A 27 6.81 0.92 -12.63
N GLY A 28 7.45 0.27 -13.60
CA GLY A 28 8.89 0.35 -13.83
C GLY A 28 9.42 1.71 -14.29
N ASP A 29 8.57 2.55 -14.93
CA ASP A 29 9.00 3.85 -15.47
C ASP A 29 9.09 4.96 -14.40
N MET A 30 8.63 4.67 -13.19
CA MET A 30 8.69 5.63 -12.09
C MET A 30 10.10 5.74 -11.53
N GLU A 31 10.49 6.95 -11.13
CA GLU A 31 11.73 7.16 -10.39
C GLU A 31 11.74 6.35 -9.08
N GLN A 32 12.91 5.81 -8.73
CA GLN A 32 13.06 4.98 -7.51
C GLN A 32 12.61 5.71 -6.24
N LYS A 33 12.80 7.02 -6.17
CA LYS A 33 12.36 7.86 -5.04
C LYS A 33 10.84 7.85 -4.87
N ASP A 34 10.09 7.94 -5.98
CA ASP A 34 8.63 7.97 -5.93
C ASP A 34 8.05 6.57 -5.70
N ARG A 35 8.65 5.53 -6.29
CA ARG A 35 8.33 4.14 -5.96
C ARG A 35 8.46 3.88 -4.46
N ASN A 36 9.58 4.29 -3.86
CA ASN A 36 9.81 4.12 -2.42
C ASN A 36 8.75 4.83 -1.57
N LYS A 37 8.34 6.05 -1.94
CA LYS A 37 7.26 6.77 -1.23
C LYS A 37 5.94 6.03 -1.29
N ILE A 38 5.56 5.52 -2.47
CA ILE A 38 4.31 4.76 -2.66
C ILE A 38 4.32 3.51 -1.79
N LEU A 39 5.44 2.77 -1.80
CA LEU A 39 5.59 1.56 -1.00
C LEU A 39 5.53 1.84 0.50
N VAL A 40 6.18 2.90 0.95
CA VAL A 40 6.10 3.32 2.35
C VAL A 40 4.66 3.72 2.72
N LYS A 41 3.94 4.46 1.88
CA LYS A 41 2.54 4.82 2.13
C LYS A 41 1.65 3.58 2.23
N PHE A 42 1.88 2.60 1.37
CA PHE A 42 1.13 1.34 1.39
C PHE A 42 1.45 0.52 2.64
N ALA A 43 2.74 0.33 2.95
CA ALA A 43 3.18 -0.37 4.17
C ALA A 43 2.74 0.33 5.47
N ASN A 44 2.53 1.63 5.43
CA ASN A 44 2.03 2.46 6.54
C ASN A 44 0.50 2.50 6.62
N LYS A 45 -0.20 1.75 5.76
CA LYS A 45 -1.69 1.75 5.67
C LYS A 45 -2.28 3.16 5.45
N SER A 46 -1.51 4.07 4.82
CA SER A 46 -1.95 5.40 4.42
C SER A 46 -2.33 5.47 2.93
N LEU A 47 -2.16 4.37 2.22
CA LEU A 47 -2.63 4.09 0.88
C LEU A 47 -3.44 2.79 0.94
N SER A 48 -4.72 2.82 0.54
CA SER A 48 -5.61 1.66 0.62
C SER A 48 -5.41 0.69 -0.54
N ILE A 49 -5.18 1.20 -1.75
CA ILE A 49 -5.10 0.39 -2.97
C ILE A 49 -3.80 0.70 -3.71
N LEU A 50 -3.01 -0.35 -3.91
CA LEU A 50 -1.83 -0.31 -4.77
C LEU A 50 -2.17 -1.01 -6.09
N VAL A 51 -2.08 -0.28 -7.22
CA VAL A 51 -2.26 -0.84 -8.56
C VAL A 51 -0.89 -1.02 -9.20
N ALA A 52 -0.49 -2.25 -9.47
CA ALA A 52 0.89 -2.54 -9.87
C ALA A 52 1.00 -3.48 -11.06
N THR A 53 2.11 -3.38 -11.78
CA THR A 53 2.54 -4.42 -12.73
C THR A 53 3.38 -5.46 -12.01
N ASP A 54 3.45 -6.69 -12.56
CA ASP A 54 4.26 -7.78 -11.98
C ASP A 54 5.71 -7.39 -11.77
N VAL A 55 6.31 -6.73 -12.76
CA VAL A 55 7.73 -6.29 -12.69
C VAL A 55 7.96 -5.35 -11.52
N ALA A 56 7.03 -4.43 -11.29
CA ALA A 56 7.15 -3.47 -10.19
C ALA A 56 6.86 -4.10 -8.82
N ALA A 57 6.04 -5.14 -8.79
CA ALA A 57 5.67 -5.87 -7.58
C ALA A 57 6.68 -6.94 -7.16
N ARG A 58 7.60 -7.35 -8.05
CA ARG A 58 8.65 -8.32 -7.72
C ARG A 58 9.61 -7.76 -6.68
N GLY A 59 9.98 -8.60 -5.72
CA GLY A 59 10.93 -8.23 -4.66
C GLY A 59 10.37 -7.25 -3.62
N LEU A 60 9.08 -6.95 -3.68
CA LEU A 60 8.43 -6.18 -2.64
C LEU A 60 8.12 -7.08 -1.45
N ASP A 61 8.57 -6.65 -0.29
CA ASP A 61 8.19 -7.24 1.01
C ASP A 61 6.78 -6.73 1.40
N ILE A 62 5.79 -7.13 0.58
CA ILE A 62 4.38 -6.84 0.80
C ILE A 62 3.66 -8.17 0.88
N ASP A 63 3.51 -8.63 2.09
CA ASP A 63 2.80 -9.86 2.42
C ASP A 63 1.59 -9.56 3.30
N SER A 64 0.72 -10.54 3.44
CA SER A 64 -0.50 -10.46 4.29
C SER A 64 -1.47 -9.37 3.83
N LEU A 65 -1.72 -9.29 2.51
CA LEU A 65 -2.77 -8.44 1.97
C LEU A 65 -4.14 -9.06 2.25
N ASP A 66 -5.12 -8.21 2.60
CA ASP A 66 -6.51 -8.63 2.80
C ASP A 66 -7.15 -9.07 1.48
N LEU A 67 -6.79 -8.38 0.38
CA LEU A 67 -7.35 -8.63 -0.95
C LEU A 67 -6.28 -8.49 -2.04
N VAL A 68 -6.25 -9.46 -2.94
CA VAL A 68 -5.53 -9.40 -4.22
C VAL A 68 -6.54 -9.42 -5.36
N VAL A 69 -6.45 -8.45 -6.27
CA VAL A 69 -7.29 -8.41 -7.47
C VAL A 69 -6.40 -8.51 -8.70
N ASN A 70 -6.62 -9.53 -9.52
CA ASN A 70 -6.06 -9.60 -10.87
C ASN A 70 -7.03 -8.91 -11.82
N TYR A 71 -6.73 -7.68 -12.23
CA TYR A 71 -7.53 -6.95 -13.23
C TYR A 71 -7.49 -7.63 -14.59
N HIS A 72 -6.39 -8.32 -14.87
CA HIS A 72 -6.26 -9.27 -15.97
C HIS A 72 -5.63 -10.56 -15.47
N LEU A 73 -6.08 -11.68 -16.01
CA LEU A 73 -5.42 -12.95 -15.83
C LEU A 73 -3.99 -12.89 -16.38
N SER A 74 -3.06 -13.45 -15.65
CA SER A 74 -1.71 -13.67 -16.17
C SER A 74 -1.75 -14.72 -17.30
N ARG A 75 -0.83 -14.59 -18.26
CA ARG A 75 -0.60 -15.64 -19.26
C ARG A 75 0.09 -16.87 -18.66
N ASP A 76 0.85 -16.65 -17.60
CA ASP A 76 1.64 -17.66 -16.91
C ASP A 76 0.95 -18.02 -15.57
N PRO A 77 0.56 -19.30 -15.36
CA PRO A 77 -0.04 -19.76 -14.11
C PRO A 77 0.87 -19.55 -12.88
N GLU A 78 2.19 -19.64 -13.04
CA GLU A 78 3.13 -19.41 -11.93
C GLU A 78 3.08 -17.94 -11.48
N VAL A 79 3.01 -17.01 -12.42
CA VAL A 79 2.85 -15.57 -12.10
C VAL A 79 1.53 -15.34 -11.37
N HIS A 80 0.44 -16.01 -11.79
CA HIS A 80 -0.84 -15.94 -11.09
C HIS A 80 -0.70 -16.43 -9.65
N THR A 81 -0.07 -17.58 -9.45
CA THR A 81 0.17 -18.15 -8.11
C THR A 81 1.01 -17.20 -7.24
N HIS A 82 2.04 -16.57 -7.79
CA HIS A 82 2.84 -15.57 -7.09
C HIS A 82 2.04 -14.32 -6.71
N ARG A 83 1.08 -13.89 -7.55
CA ARG A 83 0.19 -12.75 -7.24
C ARG A 83 -0.75 -13.08 -6.08
N ILE A 84 -1.48 -14.19 -6.17
CA ILE A 84 -2.42 -14.60 -5.11
C ILE A 84 -1.69 -14.96 -3.82
N GLY A 85 -0.46 -15.46 -3.90
CA GLY A 85 0.40 -15.71 -2.74
C GLY A 85 0.82 -14.45 -1.96
N ARG A 86 0.32 -13.25 -2.29
CA ARG A 86 0.48 -12.04 -1.46
C ARG A 86 -0.61 -11.92 -0.39
N THR A 87 -1.62 -12.78 -0.41
CA THR A 87 -2.69 -12.85 0.60
C THR A 87 -2.74 -14.24 1.23
N GLY A 88 -3.44 -14.40 2.33
CA GLY A 88 -3.65 -15.69 3.02
C GLY A 88 -2.38 -16.30 3.62
N ARG A 89 -1.41 -15.51 4.07
CA ARG A 89 -0.16 -16.00 4.67
C ARG A 89 -0.20 -16.03 6.19
N ALA A 90 0.67 -16.85 6.77
CA ALA A 90 0.90 -16.95 8.23
C ALA A 90 -0.37 -17.24 9.06
N GLY A 91 -1.26 -18.07 8.52
CA GLY A 91 -2.52 -18.44 9.21
C GLY A 91 -3.65 -17.41 9.09
N ASN A 92 -3.42 -16.31 8.38
CA ASN A 92 -4.48 -15.34 8.08
C ASN A 92 -5.29 -15.78 6.86
N THR A 93 -6.59 -15.49 6.89
CA THR A 93 -7.46 -15.62 5.71
C THR A 93 -7.26 -14.42 4.79
N GLY A 94 -7.30 -14.65 3.48
CA GLY A 94 -7.21 -13.60 2.48
C GLY A 94 -8.06 -13.93 1.27
N LEU A 95 -8.45 -12.90 0.52
CA LEU A 95 -9.27 -13.05 -0.67
C LEU A 95 -8.45 -12.74 -1.92
N ALA A 96 -8.54 -13.61 -2.92
CA ALA A 96 -8.01 -13.36 -4.26
C ALA A 96 -9.15 -13.40 -5.27
N CYS A 97 -9.29 -12.33 -6.05
CA CYS A 97 -10.27 -12.21 -7.11
C CYS A 97 -9.57 -11.99 -8.45
N SER A 98 -10.16 -12.51 -9.53
CA SER A 98 -9.66 -12.29 -10.89
C SER A 98 -10.80 -11.91 -11.80
N LEU A 99 -10.62 -10.84 -12.58
CA LEU A 99 -11.55 -10.48 -13.64
C LEU A 99 -11.14 -11.24 -14.91
N PHE A 100 -12.10 -11.79 -15.61
CA PHE A 100 -11.87 -12.49 -16.88
C PHE A 100 -13.09 -12.34 -17.81
N HIS A 101 -12.85 -12.42 -19.08
CA HIS A 101 -13.89 -12.48 -20.12
C HIS A 101 -14.15 -13.94 -20.50
N GLU A 102 -15.37 -14.24 -21.01
CA GLU A 102 -15.73 -15.62 -21.41
C GLU A 102 -14.72 -16.28 -22.34
N SER A 103 -14.12 -15.52 -23.25
CA SER A 103 -13.05 -16.00 -24.14
C SER A 103 -11.77 -16.44 -23.41
N GLU A 104 -11.64 -16.14 -22.13
CA GLU A 104 -10.49 -16.50 -21.28
C GLU A 104 -10.79 -17.69 -20.34
N GLU A 105 -11.95 -18.34 -20.48
CA GLU A 105 -12.36 -19.48 -19.65
C GLU A 105 -11.29 -20.59 -19.62
N TYR A 106 -10.65 -20.86 -20.76
CA TYR A 106 -9.56 -21.82 -20.85
C TYR A 106 -8.39 -21.53 -19.88
N LYS A 107 -8.15 -20.24 -19.57
CA LYS A 107 -7.12 -19.87 -18.58
C LYS A 107 -7.55 -20.23 -17.16
N ILE A 108 -8.85 -20.09 -16.86
CA ILE A 108 -9.40 -20.48 -15.56
C ILE A 108 -9.26 -22.01 -15.38
N GLU A 109 -9.57 -22.80 -16.42
CA GLU A 109 -9.38 -24.26 -16.38
C GLU A 109 -7.90 -24.65 -16.12
N ILE A 110 -6.95 -23.94 -16.74
CA ILE A 110 -5.51 -24.16 -16.49
C ILE A 110 -5.16 -23.83 -15.04
N LEU A 111 -5.69 -22.73 -14.50
CA LEU A 111 -5.45 -22.32 -13.12
C LEU A 111 -6.05 -23.32 -12.12
N GLU A 112 -7.27 -23.85 -12.36
CA GLU A 112 -7.88 -24.88 -11.52
C GLU A 112 -7.03 -26.14 -11.46
N LYS A 113 -6.49 -26.58 -12.61
CA LYS A 113 -5.55 -27.71 -12.66
C LYS A 113 -4.25 -27.43 -11.89
N THR A 114 -3.70 -26.22 -12.05
CA THR A 114 -2.46 -25.82 -11.38
C THR A 114 -2.63 -25.71 -9.86
N LEU A 115 -3.75 -25.16 -9.41
CA LEU A 115 -4.07 -24.97 -8.00
C LEU A 115 -4.68 -26.23 -7.35
N SER A 116 -5.03 -27.24 -8.15
CA SER A 116 -5.71 -28.47 -7.72
C SER A 116 -7.01 -28.20 -6.93
N GLN A 117 -7.72 -27.12 -7.26
CA GLN A 117 -8.96 -26.72 -6.61
C GLN A 117 -9.87 -25.95 -7.58
N PRO A 118 -11.21 -26.08 -7.46
CA PRO A 118 -12.14 -25.33 -8.28
C PRO A 118 -12.10 -23.84 -7.92
N ILE A 119 -12.30 -22.97 -8.92
CA ILE A 119 -12.40 -21.52 -8.76
C ILE A 119 -13.86 -21.13 -8.84
N LYS A 120 -14.37 -20.48 -7.79
CA LYS A 120 -15.73 -19.96 -7.78
C LYS A 120 -15.88 -18.84 -8.79
N ARG A 121 -16.87 -18.96 -9.68
CA ARG A 121 -17.22 -17.94 -10.68
C ARG A 121 -18.46 -17.15 -10.24
N THR A 122 -18.46 -15.85 -10.52
CA THR A 122 -19.57 -14.96 -10.16
C THR A 122 -19.71 -13.90 -11.25
N LEU A 123 -20.93 -13.60 -11.67
CA LEU A 123 -21.18 -12.51 -12.61
C LEU A 123 -21.01 -11.15 -11.95
N ILE A 124 -20.45 -10.18 -12.69
CA ILE A 124 -20.23 -8.81 -12.19
C ILE A 124 -21.54 -8.12 -11.84
N ASP A 125 -22.61 -8.38 -12.59
CA ASP A 125 -23.92 -7.77 -12.34
C ASP A 125 -24.56 -8.16 -11.00
N SER A 126 -24.07 -9.24 -10.38
CA SER A 126 -24.50 -9.67 -9.04
C SER A 126 -23.78 -8.93 -7.90
N VAL A 127 -22.81 -8.07 -8.21
CA VAL A 127 -22.06 -7.31 -7.20
C VAL A 127 -22.84 -6.04 -6.85
N GLU A 128 -22.99 -5.77 -5.55
CA GLU A 128 -23.60 -4.52 -5.08
C GLU A 128 -22.84 -3.31 -5.61
N LYS A 129 -23.59 -2.32 -6.12
CA LYS A 129 -23.03 -1.10 -6.72
C LYS A 129 -22.98 0.07 -5.75
N ASP A 130 -23.70 -0.02 -4.63
CA ASP A 130 -23.73 1.03 -3.61
C ASP A 130 -22.57 0.81 -2.63
N PHE A 131 -21.58 1.69 -2.71
CA PHE A 131 -20.43 1.69 -1.81
C PHE A 131 -19.99 3.10 -1.44
N THR A 132 -19.49 3.25 -0.23
CA THR A 132 -18.78 4.46 0.19
C THR A 132 -17.31 4.09 0.37
N PRO A 133 -16.38 4.71 -0.40
CA PRO A 133 -14.97 4.41 -0.28
C PRO A 133 -14.43 4.69 1.12
N ALA A 134 -13.99 3.65 1.83
CA ALA A 134 -13.35 3.80 3.12
C ALA A 134 -12.03 4.56 2.98
N GLN A 135 -11.86 5.57 3.80
CA GLN A 135 -10.60 6.30 3.86
C GLN A 135 -9.61 5.59 4.78
N PRO A 136 -8.29 5.59 4.48
CA PRO A 136 -7.30 5.01 5.36
C PRO A 136 -7.32 5.70 6.73
N ASP A 137 -7.25 4.93 7.81
CA ASP A 137 -7.14 5.44 9.19
C ASP A 137 -5.82 6.16 9.43
N MET A 138 -4.80 5.80 8.68
CA MET A 138 -3.45 6.33 8.83
C MET A 138 -3.14 7.38 7.76
N THR A 139 -2.19 8.22 8.04
CA THR A 139 -1.52 9.10 7.09
C THR A 139 -0.02 9.01 7.29
N THR A 140 0.78 9.26 6.25
CA THR A 140 2.24 9.20 6.34
C THR A 140 2.83 10.60 6.37
N LEU A 141 3.68 10.87 7.36
CA LEU A 141 4.54 12.04 7.41
C LEU A 141 5.94 11.70 6.95
N GLN A 142 6.55 12.61 6.20
CA GLN A 142 7.97 12.59 5.88
C GLN A 142 8.68 13.65 6.71
N ILE A 143 9.76 13.24 7.38
CA ILE A 143 10.67 14.11 8.14
C ILE A 143 11.98 14.18 7.35
N GLU A 144 12.53 15.38 7.16
CA GLU A 144 13.78 15.64 6.41
C GLU A 144 15.02 15.36 7.29
N GLY A 145 15.09 14.15 7.83
CA GLY A 145 16.19 13.63 8.64
C GLY A 145 16.12 12.12 8.72
N GLY A 146 17.28 11.45 8.72
CA GLY A 146 17.39 10.00 8.67
C GLY A 146 18.64 9.47 9.38
N LYS A 147 19.15 8.32 8.89
CA LYS A 147 20.33 7.65 9.46
C LYS A 147 21.58 8.54 9.46
N LYS A 148 21.77 9.39 8.43
CA LYS A 148 22.89 10.35 8.37
C LYS A 148 22.88 11.33 9.55
N GLN A 149 21.72 11.66 10.09
CA GLN A 149 21.55 12.47 11.28
C GLN A 149 21.47 11.62 12.57
N LYS A 150 21.75 10.31 12.46
CA LYS A 150 21.71 9.32 13.57
C LYS A 150 20.32 9.26 14.24
N ILE A 151 19.25 9.51 13.48
CA ILE A 151 17.87 9.37 13.96
C ILE A 151 17.53 7.89 14.08
N ARG A 152 16.84 7.53 15.16
CA ARG A 152 16.31 6.19 15.46
C ARG A 152 14.82 6.23 15.67
N PRO A 153 14.08 5.11 15.53
CA PRO A 153 12.62 5.09 15.74
C PRO A 153 12.19 5.67 17.10
N GLY A 154 12.92 5.37 18.17
CA GLY A 154 12.64 5.93 19.49
C GLY A 154 12.75 7.45 19.58
N ASP A 155 13.64 8.07 18.80
CA ASP A 155 13.79 9.53 18.78
C ASP A 155 12.54 10.20 18.15
N ILE A 156 11.95 9.57 17.13
CA ILE A 156 10.72 10.02 16.48
C ILE A 156 9.52 9.82 17.41
N LEU A 157 9.41 8.63 17.99
CA LEU A 157 8.33 8.32 18.92
C LEU A 157 8.36 9.31 20.10
N GLY A 158 9.51 9.46 20.76
CA GLY A 158 9.65 10.38 21.89
C GLY A 158 9.38 11.84 21.54
N ALA A 159 9.74 12.28 20.30
CA ALA A 159 9.43 13.64 19.85
C ALA A 159 7.90 13.84 19.65
N LEU A 160 7.20 12.80 19.16
CA LEU A 160 5.75 12.85 18.92
C LEU A 160 4.91 12.71 20.19
N THR A 161 5.41 12.00 21.20
CA THR A 161 4.65 11.63 22.41
C THR A 161 5.06 12.41 23.65
N ARG A 162 5.80 13.52 23.50
CA ARG A 162 6.11 14.41 24.62
C ARG A 162 4.84 15.05 25.19
N GLU A 163 4.96 15.80 26.30
CA GLU A 163 3.87 16.32 27.13
C GLU A 163 2.69 16.92 26.35
N ASP A 164 2.99 17.73 25.33
CA ASP A 164 1.96 18.29 24.42
C ASP A 164 1.82 17.51 23.11
N GLY A 165 2.21 16.26 23.06
CA GLY A 165 2.25 15.45 21.86
C GLY A 165 0.94 14.71 21.56
N ILE A 166 1.08 13.67 20.77
CA ILE A 166 0.04 12.68 20.46
C ILE A 166 0.26 11.41 21.29
N GLU A 167 -0.75 10.57 21.39
CA GLU A 167 -0.62 9.32 22.13
C GLU A 167 0.26 8.31 21.35
N ALA A 168 1.00 7.47 22.06
CA ALA A 168 1.86 6.45 21.42
C ALA A 168 1.08 5.49 20.52
N ARG A 169 -0.17 5.14 20.88
CA ARG A 169 -1.06 4.28 20.07
C ARG A 169 -1.50 4.93 18.74
N GLU A 170 -1.31 6.22 18.59
CA GLU A 170 -1.62 6.96 17.36
C GLU A 170 -0.44 6.99 16.38
N VAL A 171 0.73 6.54 16.84
CA VAL A 171 1.94 6.40 16.02
C VAL A 171 2.04 4.96 15.53
N GLY A 172 2.04 4.79 14.22
CA GLY A 172 2.24 3.50 13.57
C GLY A 172 3.70 3.25 13.17
N LYS A 173 3.87 2.59 12.03
CA LYS A 173 5.19 2.19 11.53
C LYS A 173 6.11 3.39 11.30
N ILE A 174 7.37 3.28 11.75
CA ILE A 174 8.43 4.27 11.53
C ILE A 174 9.50 3.64 10.65
N ASN A 175 9.71 4.20 9.47
CA ASN A 175 10.73 3.76 8.51
C ASN A 175 11.80 4.84 8.36
N ILE A 176 13.05 4.50 8.65
CA ILE A 176 14.18 5.43 8.58
C ILE A 176 15.07 5.08 7.39
N SER A 177 15.17 6.04 6.45
CA SER A 177 16.09 5.99 5.31
C SER A 177 17.37 6.77 5.61
N GLU A 178 18.29 6.86 4.66
CA GLU A 178 19.54 7.58 4.85
C GLU A 178 19.35 9.07 5.18
N THR A 179 18.41 9.74 4.48
CA THR A 179 18.19 11.20 4.58
C THR A 179 16.79 11.60 5.00
N SER A 180 15.87 10.65 5.13
CA SER A 180 14.47 10.91 5.45
C SER A 180 13.93 9.86 6.41
N THR A 181 12.96 10.26 7.23
CA THR A 181 12.17 9.33 8.05
C THR A 181 10.71 9.43 7.64
N PHE A 182 10.04 8.30 7.55
CA PHE A 182 8.61 8.22 7.30
C PHE A 182 7.92 7.62 8.51
N VAL A 183 6.86 8.26 8.96
CA VAL A 183 6.09 7.77 10.11
C VAL A 183 4.61 7.77 9.78
N ALA A 184 3.95 6.66 10.12
CA ALA A 184 2.50 6.53 10.05
C ALA A 184 1.87 7.17 11.28
N ILE A 185 0.85 8.00 11.07
CA ILE A 185 0.11 8.69 12.14
C ILE A 185 -1.37 8.45 11.92
N LYS A 186 -2.15 8.25 12.98
CA LYS A 186 -3.61 8.28 12.89
C LYS A 186 -4.08 9.59 12.26
N ARG A 187 -5.03 9.51 11.32
CA ARG A 187 -5.45 10.67 10.51
C ARG A 187 -5.95 11.85 11.35
N HIS A 188 -6.68 11.58 12.44
CA HIS A 188 -7.20 12.62 13.32
C HIS A 188 -6.09 13.39 14.07
N SER A 189 -4.93 12.76 14.31
CA SER A 189 -3.79 13.36 15.02
C SER A 189 -2.80 14.09 14.10
N LEU A 190 -3.06 14.11 12.75
CA LEU A 190 -2.14 14.68 11.75
C LEU A 190 -1.72 16.12 12.06
N LYS A 191 -2.69 16.99 12.36
CA LYS A 191 -2.44 18.41 12.59
C LYS A 191 -1.50 18.59 13.80
N LYS A 192 -1.82 17.91 14.90
CA LYS A 192 -1.03 17.96 16.13
C LYS A 192 0.37 17.38 15.94
N ALA A 193 0.48 16.25 15.25
CA ALA A 193 1.78 15.61 14.96
C ALA A 193 2.70 16.53 14.12
N LEU A 194 2.16 17.20 13.10
CA LEU A 194 2.91 18.17 12.30
C LEU A 194 3.37 19.37 13.12
N GLU A 195 2.50 19.90 13.97
CA GLU A 195 2.83 21.02 14.87
C GLU A 195 3.97 20.65 15.82
N VAL A 196 3.86 19.50 16.47
CA VAL A 196 4.88 18.97 17.41
C VAL A 196 6.23 18.74 16.73
N LEU A 197 6.24 18.19 15.51
CA LEU A 197 7.48 17.91 14.78
C LEU A 197 8.14 19.18 14.23
N ASN A 198 7.36 20.13 13.71
CA ASN A 198 7.92 21.32 13.07
C ASN A 198 8.35 22.39 14.08
N ASN A 199 7.67 22.48 15.25
CA ASN A 199 8.02 23.43 16.30
C ASN A 199 8.98 22.84 17.34
N GLY A 200 9.15 21.53 17.33
CA GLY A 200 9.98 20.82 18.30
C GLY A 200 11.33 20.39 17.76
N LYS A 201 12.07 19.69 18.63
CA LYS A 201 13.39 19.14 18.32
C LYS A 201 13.35 17.63 18.35
N ILE A 202 14.04 16.99 17.42
CA ILE A 202 14.36 15.56 17.42
C ILE A 202 15.86 15.47 17.71
N LYS A 203 16.25 14.85 18.83
CA LYS A 203 17.66 14.78 19.24
C LYS A 203 18.35 16.16 19.30
N GLY A 204 17.66 17.16 19.80
CA GLY A 204 18.21 18.52 19.92
C GLY A 204 18.29 19.33 18.62
N LYS A 205 17.84 18.77 17.48
CA LYS A 205 17.85 19.44 16.16
C LYS A 205 16.44 19.62 15.62
N ASN A 206 16.25 20.68 14.85
CA ASN A 206 14.99 20.92 14.13
C ASN A 206 15.00 20.20 12.78
N PHE A 207 13.87 19.60 12.41
CA PHE A 207 13.65 18.94 11.13
C PHE A 207 12.30 19.36 10.57
N ARG A 208 12.23 19.54 9.26
CA ARG A 208 10.97 19.81 8.59
C ARG A 208 10.18 18.51 8.43
N ALA A 209 8.92 18.54 8.85
CA ALA A 209 7.97 17.46 8.64
C ALA A 209 6.82 17.90 7.72
N ARG A 210 6.37 17.01 6.84
CA ARG A 210 5.23 17.26 5.95
C ARG A 210 4.44 15.97 5.70
N LYS A 211 3.16 16.12 5.37
CA LYS A 211 2.34 15.02 4.84
C LYS A 211 2.79 14.68 3.42
N ILE A 212 2.78 13.38 3.09
CA ILE A 212 3.03 12.87 1.73
C ILE A 212 1.85 12.06 1.20
#